data_ea0979703f7dbb51b1f5df7b7bfb32fb
#
_entry.id   ea0979703f7dbb51b1f5df7b7bfb32fb
#
_cell.length_a   1.000
_cell.length_b   1.000
_cell.length_c   1.000
_cell.angle_alpha   90.00
_cell.angle_beta   90.00
_cell.angle_gamma   90.00
#
_symmetry.space_group_name_H-M   'P 1'
#
loop_
_entity.id
_entity.type
_entity.pdbx_description
1 polymer ?
#
loop_
_entity_poly.entity_id
_entity_poly.type
_entity_poly.pdbx_seq_one_letter_code
_entity_poly.pdbx_strand_id
1 'polypeptide(L)'
;MKRLFLLLMMAACVPALAQEPATDPVGKCNGTFAVSPTMKVRFAPGNLQYQPSTGAWRFAAAQTDAAGWQPGYASSRYKGWISLFGWGTGDSPTNYSTMGGDYKYTDWGIFCALPTGDGKQWRALSVDEWTYLLSKRPRARRLYALAYVCGRYGLILLPDSWQCPKGIYMRTGPKEEGTNVYNEERWAQLEAAGAVFLPAEHKRMGTETVGSGGACHYWTSTNNRKKGDEAVYLLVDPYLPQARSASKATGMSVRLVQEVD
;
A
#
# COMPACT_ATOMS: atom_id res chain seq x y z
N MET A 1 4.41 -5.41 -74.41
CA MET A 1 5.30 -5.48 -73.21
C MET A 1 4.64 -4.73 -72.06
N LYS A 2 3.99 -5.46 -71.12
CA LYS A 2 3.34 -4.89 -69.92
C LYS A 2 4.33 -5.06 -68.76
N ARG A 3 4.83 -3.94 -68.22
CA ARG A 3 5.68 -3.95 -67.02
C ARG A 3 4.79 -4.02 -65.76
N LEU A 4 4.92 -5.12 -65.03
CA LEU A 4 4.29 -5.36 -63.74
C LEU A 4 5.13 -4.68 -62.65
N PHE A 5 4.62 -3.62 -62.02
CA PHE A 5 5.24 -3.01 -60.83
C PHE A 5 4.82 -3.80 -59.58
N LEU A 6 5.76 -4.51 -58.99
CA LEU A 6 5.59 -5.19 -57.70
C LEU A 6 5.85 -4.17 -56.58
N LEU A 7 4.77 -3.74 -55.91
CA LEU A 7 4.87 -2.87 -54.75
C LEU A 7 5.23 -3.73 -53.53
N LEU A 8 6.47 -3.63 -53.07
CA LEU A 8 6.93 -4.29 -51.85
C LEU A 8 6.45 -3.45 -50.64
N MET A 9 5.40 -3.87 -49.95
CA MET A 9 5.01 -3.30 -48.66
C MET A 9 6.00 -3.78 -47.59
N MET A 10 6.92 -2.93 -47.17
CA MET A 10 7.69 -3.12 -45.93
C MET A 10 6.77 -2.87 -44.76
N ALA A 11 6.34 -3.93 -44.07
CA ALA A 11 5.73 -3.86 -42.75
C ALA A 11 6.81 -3.43 -41.75
N ALA A 12 6.78 -2.18 -41.33
CA ALA A 12 7.61 -1.72 -40.22
C ALA A 12 7.13 -2.42 -38.94
N CYS A 13 7.89 -3.40 -38.49
CA CYS A 13 7.71 -4.01 -37.18
C CYS A 13 8.11 -2.95 -36.14
N VAL A 14 7.13 -2.24 -35.59
CA VAL A 14 7.35 -1.37 -34.42
C VAL A 14 7.63 -2.31 -33.23
N PRO A 15 8.83 -2.26 -32.61
CA PRO A 15 9.06 -3.07 -31.42
C PRO A 15 8.05 -2.65 -30.36
N ALA A 16 7.28 -3.60 -29.84
CA ALA A 16 6.50 -3.39 -28.65
C ALA A 16 7.48 -3.00 -27.54
N LEU A 17 7.39 -1.77 -27.04
CA LEU A 17 8.14 -1.35 -25.88
C LEU A 17 7.74 -2.31 -24.75
N ALA A 18 8.68 -3.11 -24.27
CA ALA A 18 8.47 -3.96 -23.11
C ALA A 18 8.06 -3.05 -21.95
N GLN A 19 6.91 -3.36 -21.32
CA GLN A 19 6.45 -2.63 -20.15
C GLN A 19 7.43 -2.89 -19.02
N GLU A 20 7.95 -1.81 -18.43
CA GLU A 20 8.82 -1.93 -17.25
C GLU A 20 8.12 -2.69 -16.14
N PRO A 21 8.80 -3.58 -15.40
CA PRO A 21 8.19 -4.30 -14.31
C PRO A 21 7.73 -3.33 -13.22
N ALA A 22 6.61 -3.65 -12.57
CA ALA A 22 6.01 -2.81 -11.51
C ALA A 22 6.87 -2.72 -10.25
N THR A 23 7.80 -3.64 -10.07
CA THR A 23 8.75 -3.69 -8.96
C THR A 23 10.18 -3.76 -9.47
N ASP A 24 11.11 -3.33 -8.63
CA ASP A 24 12.53 -3.54 -8.88
C ASP A 24 12.92 -5.04 -8.69
N PRO A 25 14.14 -5.46 -9.04
CA PRO A 25 14.58 -6.86 -8.91
C PRO A 25 14.51 -7.42 -7.50
N VAL A 26 14.45 -6.58 -6.47
CA VAL A 26 14.32 -6.97 -5.05
C VAL A 26 12.88 -6.87 -4.53
N GLY A 27 11.90 -6.59 -5.40
CA GLY A 27 10.48 -6.61 -5.10
C GLY A 27 9.92 -5.31 -4.52
N LYS A 28 10.66 -4.19 -4.54
CA LYS A 28 10.12 -2.87 -4.16
C LYS A 28 9.34 -2.25 -5.31
N CYS A 29 8.26 -1.52 -5.01
CA CYS A 29 7.60 -0.72 -6.03
C CYS A 29 8.56 0.29 -6.66
N ASN A 30 8.48 0.48 -7.96
CA ASN A 30 9.39 1.36 -8.73
C ASN A 30 9.28 2.83 -8.33
N GLY A 31 8.11 3.28 -7.88
CA GLY A 31 7.87 4.67 -7.52
C GLY A 31 8.70 5.14 -6.33
N THR A 32 9.21 6.36 -6.40
CA THR A 32 9.92 7.04 -5.32
C THR A 32 9.08 8.19 -4.78
N PHE A 33 8.95 8.27 -3.46
CA PHE A 33 8.03 9.16 -2.76
C PHE A 33 8.74 9.99 -1.70
N ALA A 34 8.71 11.31 -1.81
CA ALA A 34 9.22 12.20 -0.78
C ALA A 34 8.32 12.16 0.46
N VAL A 35 8.91 11.86 1.60
CA VAL A 35 8.26 11.80 2.94
C VAL A 35 8.78 12.88 3.88
N SER A 36 9.80 13.61 3.47
CA SER A 36 10.30 14.85 4.08
C SER A 36 11.01 15.70 3.01
N PRO A 37 11.50 16.90 3.32
CA PRO A 37 12.29 17.70 2.36
C PRO A 37 13.56 16.99 1.87
N THR A 38 14.10 16.08 2.65
CA THR A 38 15.40 15.42 2.39
C THR A 38 15.31 13.90 2.28
N MET A 39 14.15 13.30 2.60
CA MET A 39 14.00 11.85 2.64
C MET A 39 12.99 11.37 1.62
N LYS A 40 13.35 10.32 0.90
CA LYS A 40 12.48 9.60 -0.02
C LYS A 40 12.42 8.12 0.34
N VAL A 41 11.32 7.49 -0.04
CA VAL A 41 11.09 6.07 0.21
C VAL A 41 10.53 5.37 -1.03
N ARG A 42 10.68 4.05 -1.06
CA ARG A 42 9.89 3.13 -1.89
C ARG A 42 8.98 2.29 -1.02
N PHE A 43 7.78 2.05 -1.49
CA PHE A 43 6.82 1.20 -0.80
C PHE A 43 7.08 -0.28 -1.08
N ALA A 44 6.70 -1.11 -0.13
CA ALA A 44 6.56 -2.54 -0.32
C ALA A 44 5.52 -2.87 -1.42
N PRO A 45 5.66 -4.01 -2.12
CA PRO A 45 4.78 -4.39 -3.23
C PRO A 45 3.36 -4.74 -2.81
N GLY A 46 3.10 -4.91 -1.53
CA GLY A 46 1.78 -5.23 -0.98
C GLY A 46 1.69 -4.94 0.51
N ASN A 47 0.51 -5.12 1.10
CA ASN A 47 0.33 -5.06 2.55
C ASN A 47 1.11 -6.18 3.23
N LEU A 48 1.60 -5.90 4.44
CA LEU A 48 2.29 -6.89 5.26
C LEU A 48 1.33 -8.02 5.64
N GLN A 49 1.81 -9.26 5.59
CA GLN A 49 1.07 -10.46 5.96
C GLN A 49 1.93 -11.37 6.84
N TYR A 50 1.26 -12.06 7.75
CA TYR A 50 1.85 -13.05 8.64
C TYR A 50 1.05 -14.36 8.61
N GLN A 51 1.73 -15.50 8.63
CA GLN A 51 1.10 -16.82 8.71
C GLN A 51 1.33 -17.44 10.10
N PRO A 52 0.30 -17.51 10.96
CA PRO A 52 0.44 -17.99 12.34
C PRO A 52 0.99 -19.43 12.46
N SER A 53 0.64 -20.32 11.54
CA SER A 53 1.04 -21.72 11.61
C SER A 53 2.52 -21.99 11.33
N THR A 54 3.20 -21.06 10.66
CA THR A 54 4.62 -21.21 10.25
C THR A 54 5.52 -20.12 10.82
N GLY A 55 4.95 -19.03 11.35
CA GLY A 55 5.71 -17.84 11.75
C GLY A 55 6.25 -17.03 10.57
N ALA A 56 5.82 -17.33 9.35
CA ALA A 56 6.34 -16.69 8.15
C ALA A 56 5.71 -15.31 7.92
N TRP A 57 6.54 -14.37 7.45
CA TRP A 57 6.13 -13.05 6.98
C TRP A 57 6.25 -12.97 5.46
N ARG A 58 5.39 -12.16 4.86
CA ARG A 58 5.49 -11.79 3.44
C ARG A 58 4.81 -10.46 3.17
N PHE A 59 5.02 -9.91 1.98
CA PHE A 59 4.10 -8.94 1.40
C PHE A 59 2.99 -9.68 0.64
N ALA A 60 1.80 -9.11 0.60
CA ALA A 60 0.72 -9.58 -0.25
C ALA A 60 1.18 -9.67 -1.70
N ALA A 61 0.70 -10.68 -2.43
CA ALA A 61 1.15 -10.97 -3.79
C ALA A 61 0.75 -9.86 -4.79
N ALA A 62 -0.39 -9.21 -4.55
CA ALA A 62 -0.82 -8.05 -5.32
C ALA A 62 -1.15 -6.88 -4.39
N GLN A 63 -1.00 -5.65 -4.88
CA GLN A 63 -1.36 -4.46 -4.12
C GLN A 63 -2.86 -4.38 -3.80
N THR A 64 -3.68 -5.05 -4.58
CA THR A 64 -5.13 -5.18 -4.41
C THR A 64 -5.55 -6.25 -3.41
N ASP A 65 -4.62 -7.10 -2.95
CA ASP A 65 -4.94 -8.13 -1.98
C ASP A 65 -5.29 -7.51 -0.62
N ALA A 66 -6.50 -7.74 -0.18
CA ALA A 66 -7.01 -7.38 1.14
C ALA A 66 -7.48 -8.64 1.87
N ALA A 67 -7.14 -8.76 3.14
CA ALA A 67 -7.37 -10.00 3.89
C ALA A 67 -8.86 -10.33 4.07
N GLY A 68 -9.74 -9.37 4.05
CA GLY A 68 -11.16 -9.61 4.30
C GLY A 68 -11.44 -10.28 5.67
N TRP A 69 -12.65 -10.79 5.83
CA TRP A 69 -13.02 -11.58 7.01
C TRP A 69 -12.44 -13.00 6.90
N GLN A 70 -11.74 -13.44 7.95
CA GLN A 70 -11.10 -14.75 7.97
C GLN A 70 -11.39 -15.45 9.30
N PRO A 71 -12.28 -16.45 9.32
CA PRO A 71 -12.57 -17.18 10.54
C PRO A 71 -11.34 -17.95 11.02
N GLY A 72 -11.09 -17.94 12.32
CA GLY A 72 -10.04 -18.71 12.97
C GLY A 72 -8.62 -18.16 12.87
N TYR A 73 -8.41 -16.96 12.35
CA TYR A 73 -7.07 -16.36 12.25
C TYR A 73 -6.37 -16.12 13.61
N ALA A 74 -7.11 -16.16 14.70
CA ALA A 74 -6.55 -16.07 16.06
C ALA A 74 -5.82 -17.35 16.51
N SER A 75 -5.93 -18.45 15.75
CA SER A 75 -5.29 -19.71 16.11
C SER A 75 -3.85 -19.76 15.60
N SER A 76 -2.91 -20.21 16.45
CA SER A 76 -1.54 -20.54 16.04
C SER A 76 -1.45 -21.65 14.98
N ARG A 77 -2.53 -22.39 14.72
CA ARG A 77 -2.63 -23.40 13.67
C ARG A 77 -3.20 -22.86 12.37
N TYR A 78 -3.60 -21.58 12.34
CA TYR A 78 -4.19 -20.99 11.14
C TYR A 78 -3.16 -20.96 10.00
N LYS A 79 -3.49 -21.61 8.88
CA LYS A 79 -2.63 -21.75 7.70
C LYS A 79 -2.79 -20.62 6.68
N GLY A 80 -3.78 -19.75 6.86
CA GLY A 80 -3.97 -18.57 6.03
C GLY A 80 -3.05 -17.42 6.45
N TRP A 81 -3.16 -16.31 5.73
CA TRP A 81 -2.40 -15.08 5.97
C TRP A 81 -3.26 -14.05 6.67
N ILE A 82 -2.76 -13.45 7.74
CA ILE A 82 -3.38 -12.33 8.42
C ILE A 82 -2.69 -11.03 7.99
N SER A 83 -3.45 -9.92 7.88
CA SER A 83 -2.94 -8.60 7.49
C SER A 83 -3.43 -7.47 8.41
N LEU A 84 -4.20 -7.79 9.46
CA LEU A 84 -4.73 -6.81 10.41
C LEU A 84 -4.03 -6.95 11.76
N PHE A 85 -3.10 -6.06 12.04
CA PHE A 85 -2.23 -6.10 13.21
C PHE A 85 -2.62 -5.04 14.23
N GLY A 86 -2.50 -5.34 15.53
CA GLY A 86 -2.46 -4.33 16.57
C GLY A 86 -1.23 -3.42 16.40
N TRP A 87 -1.29 -2.22 16.95
CA TRP A 87 -0.20 -1.25 16.77
C TRP A 87 1.13 -1.75 17.33
N GLY A 88 2.16 -1.72 16.49
CA GLY A 88 3.53 -2.06 16.91
C GLY A 88 3.75 -3.52 17.29
N THR A 89 3.04 -4.45 16.65
CA THR A 89 3.14 -5.89 16.95
C THR A 89 4.15 -6.63 16.07
N GLY A 90 5.30 -6.02 15.76
CA GLY A 90 6.33 -6.69 14.96
C GLY A 90 6.85 -7.98 15.62
N ASP A 91 6.99 -7.99 16.94
CA ASP A 91 7.42 -9.15 17.74
C ASP A 91 6.27 -10.06 18.20
N SER A 92 5.02 -9.60 18.09
CA SER A 92 3.84 -10.32 18.59
C SER A 92 2.63 -10.18 17.65
N PRO A 93 2.74 -10.62 16.37
CA PRO A 93 1.75 -10.36 15.33
C PRO A 93 0.37 -10.94 15.60
N THR A 94 0.28 -11.92 16.49
CA THR A 94 -0.97 -12.55 16.94
C THR A 94 -1.43 -12.04 18.31
N ASN A 95 -0.97 -10.88 18.75
CA ASN A 95 -1.55 -10.23 19.94
C ASN A 95 -2.95 -9.74 19.60
N TYR A 96 -3.96 -10.36 20.22
CA TYR A 96 -5.39 -10.05 20.07
C TYR A 96 -6.02 -9.51 21.35
N SER A 97 -5.21 -9.01 22.28
CA SER A 97 -5.74 -8.28 23.44
C SER A 97 -6.65 -7.16 22.99
N THR A 98 -7.72 -6.91 23.72
CA THR A 98 -8.62 -5.76 23.50
C THR A 98 -8.20 -4.54 24.35
N MET A 99 -7.16 -4.69 25.16
CA MET A 99 -6.63 -3.64 26.03
C MET A 99 -5.51 -2.88 25.33
N GLY A 100 -5.72 -1.60 25.01
CA GLY A 100 -4.73 -0.78 24.30
C GLY A 100 -3.38 -0.64 25.04
N GLY A 101 -3.38 -0.75 26.35
CA GLY A 101 -2.17 -0.70 27.18
C GLY A 101 -1.24 -1.90 27.03
N ASP A 102 -1.71 -3.03 26.48
CA ASP A 102 -0.91 -4.24 26.25
C ASP A 102 -0.01 -4.14 25.00
N TYR A 103 -0.10 -3.03 24.28
CA TYR A 103 0.64 -2.81 23.04
C TYR A 103 1.80 -1.82 23.23
N LYS A 104 3.01 -2.30 23.00
CA LYS A 104 4.23 -1.48 22.94
C LYS A 104 4.72 -1.47 21.50
N TYR A 105 5.18 -0.31 21.04
CA TYR A 105 5.63 -0.20 19.66
C TYR A 105 6.92 -0.99 19.41
N THR A 106 6.81 -1.96 18.53
CA THR A 106 7.93 -2.65 17.91
C THR A 106 7.67 -2.65 16.41
N ASP A 107 8.54 -1.97 15.64
CA ASP A 107 8.33 -1.85 14.19
C ASP A 107 8.36 -3.22 13.53
N TRP A 108 7.38 -3.48 12.68
CA TRP A 108 7.28 -4.75 11.95
C TRP A 108 8.51 -5.03 11.10
N GLY A 109 9.13 -3.99 10.52
CA GLY A 109 10.32 -4.13 9.69
C GLY A 109 11.54 -4.68 10.42
N ILE A 110 11.58 -4.60 11.75
CA ILE A 110 12.68 -5.16 12.57
C ILE A 110 12.56 -6.69 12.66
N PHE A 111 11.35 -7.21 12.71
CA PHE A 111 11.08 -8.64 12.97
C PHE A 111 10.70 -9.42 11.71
N CYS A 112 10.33 -8.74 10.65
CA CYS A 112 10.06 -9.41 9.39
C CYS A 112 11.37 -9.86 8.74
N ALA A 113 11.59 -11.15 8.60
CA ALA A 113 12.65 -11.71 7.75
C ALA A 113 12.30 -11.55 6.26
N LEU A 114 12.08 -10.29 5.83
CA LEU A 114 11.74 -9.96 4.45
C LEU A 114 12.99 -9.54 3.67
N PRO A 115 13.05 -9.83 2.36
CA PRO A 115 14.17 -9.40 1.53
C PRO A 115 14.35 -7.87 1.60
N THR A 116 15.56 -7.41 1.91
CA THR A 116 15.88 -5.98 1.99
C THR A 116 16.58 -5.45 0.74
N GLY A 117 17.12 -6.34 -0.08
CA GLY A 117 17.80 -6.03 -1.33
C GLY A 117 19.13 -5.30 -1.16
N ASP A 118 19.09 -4.06 -0.73
CA ASP A 118 20.23 -3.19 -0.48
C ASP A 118 20.68 -3.14 0.99
N GLY A 119 20.13 -4.02 1.83
CA GLY A 119 20.41 -4.08 3.27
C GLY A 119 19.68 -3.01 4.09
N LYS A 120 18.87 -2.14 3.48
CA LYS A 120 18.07 -1.15 4.19
C LYS A 120 16.86 -1.81 4.84
N GLN A 121 16.58 -1.41 6.06
CA GLN A 121 15.48 -1.99 6.84
C GLN A 121 14.12 -1.47 6.35
N TRP A 122 13.13 -2.35 6.34
CA TRP A 122 11.73 -1.97 6.20
C TRP A 122 11.26 -1.26 7.47
N ARG A 123 10.37 -0.29 7.33
CA ARG A 123 9.74 0.42 8.45
C ARG A 123 8.35 0.96 8.11
N ALA A 124 7.55 1.25 9.14
CA ALA A 124 6.32 2.00 8.96
C ALA A 124 6.60 3.50 8.85
N LEU A 125 5.77 4.23 8.08
CA LEU A 125 5.82 5.69 8.07
C LEU A 125 5.23 6.28 9.35
N SER A 126 5.81 7.39 9.82
CA SER A 126 5.23 8.23 10.87
C SER A 126 4.06 9.07 10.34
N VAL A 127 3.27 9.65 11.24
CA VAL A 127 2.18 10.57 10.86
C VAL A 127 2.71 11.82 10.15
N ASP A 128 3.89 12.31 10.52
CA ASP A 128 4.50 13.48 9.89
C ASP A 128 4.94 13.18 8.45
N GLU A 129 5.47 11.98 8.20
CA GLU A 129 5.83 11.51 6.87
C GLU A 129 4.59 11.31 5.97
N TRP A 130 3.52 10.70 6.50
CA TRP A 130 2.25 10.63 5.79
C TRP A 130 1.67 12.02 5.49
N THR A 131 1.75 12.94 6.45
CA THR A 131 1.31 14.32 6.26
C THR A 131 2.13 15.03 5.19
N TYR A 132 3.45 14.84 5.18
CA TYR A 132 4.32 15.40 4.15
C TYR A 132 3.96 14.84 2.77
N LEU A 133 3.88 13.53 2.66
CA LEU A 133 3.54 12.81 1.43
C LEU A 133 2.22 13.30 0.81
N LEU A 134 1.18 13.47 1.63
CA LEU A 134 -0.18 13.74 1.16
C LEU A 134 -0.53 15.23 1.03
N SER A 135 0.22 16.12 1.72
CA SER A 135 -0.17 17.55 1.78
C SER A 135 0.97 18.55 1.64
N LYS A 136 2.23 18.18 1.90
CA LYS A 136 3.34 19.15 1.95
C LYS A 136 4.34 19.02 0.80
N ARG A 137 4.58 17.82 0.26
CA ARG A 137 5.50 17.65 -0.88
C ARG A 137 5.01 18.44 -2.11
N PRO A 138 5.89 18.85 -3.03
CA PRO A 138 5.50 19.55 -4.25
C PRO A 138 4.37 18.81 -4.99
N ARG A 139 3.32 19.54 -5.37
CA ARG A 139 2.13 19.00 -6.07
C ARG A 139 1.37 17.91 -5.29
N ALA A 140 1.53 17.78 -3.97
CA ALA A 140 0.96 16.71 -3.15
C ALA A 140 -0.49 16.35 -3.52
N ARG A 141 -1.37 17.36 -3.65
CA ARG A 141 -2.80 17.13 -4.01
C ARG A 141 -3.02 16.54 -5.40
N ARG A 142 -2.02 16.59 -6.29
CA ARG A 142 -2.05 15.98 -7.63
C ARG A 142 -1.34 14.62 -7.67
N LEU A 143 -0.82 14.16 -6.54
CA LEU A 143 -0.03 12.94 -6.44
C LEU A 143 -0.71 11.84 -5.61
N TYR A 144 -2.04 11.87 -5.52
CA TYR A 144 -2.86 10.77 -5.07
C TYR A 144 -4.23 10.79 -5.74
N ALA A 145 -4.93 9.67 -5.72
CA ALA A 145 -6.27 9.52 -6.25
C ALA A 145 -7.07 8.50 -5.44
N LEU A 146 -8.37 8.72 -5.32
CA LEU A 146 -9.30 7.70 -4.83
C LEU A 146 -9.81 6.87 -6.01
N ALA A 147 -9.82 5.55 -5.88
CA ALA A 147 -10.14 4.65 -6.98
C ALA A 147 -10.78 3.34 -6.51
N TYR A 148 -11.52 2.73 -7.43
CA TYR A 148 -11.73 1.29 -7.44
C TYR A 148 -10.71 0.66 -8.37
N VAL A 149 -9.87 -0.22 -7.83
CA VAL A 149 -8.88 -1.00 -8.58
C VAL A 149 -9.26 -2.46 -8.49
N CYS A 150 -9.54 -3.11 -9.61
CA CYS A 150 -10.01 -4.49 -9.66
C CYS A 150 -11.22 -4.74 -8.72
N GLY A 151 -12.15 -3.78 -8.67
CA GLY A 151 -13.33 -3.83 -7.81
C GLY A 151 -13.10 -3.48 -6.33
N ARG A 152 -11.88 -3.18 -5.90
CA ARG A 152 -11.57 -2.76 -4.53
C ARG A 152 -11.42 -1.25 -4.42
N TYR A 153 -12.11 -0.64 -3.47
CA TYR A 153 -11.90 0.76 -3.13
C TYR A 153 -10.56 0.97 -2.44
N GLY A 154 -9.92 2.12 -2.68
CA GLY A 154 -8.68 2.46 -2.01
C GLY A 154 -8.07 3.78 -2.46
N LEU A 155 -6.86 4.02 -1.95
CA LEU A 155 -6.03 5.17 -2.28
C LEU A 155 -4.90 4.76 -3.22
N ILE A 156 -4.81 5.42 -4.36
CA ILE A 156 -3.63 5.37 -5.21
C ILE A 156 -2.67 6.49 -4.78
N LEU A 157 -1.43 6.14 -4.47
CA LEU A 157 -0.33 7.08 -4.29
C LEU A 157 0.50 7.12 -5.57
N LEU A 158 0.88 8.32 -5.98
CA LEU A 158 1.65 8.57 -7.21
C LEU A 158 3.06 9.06 -6.84
N PRO A 159 4.11 8.55 -7.48
CA PRO A 159 5.49 8.95 -7.18
C PRO A 159 5.76 10.43 -7.52
N ASP A 160 6.87 10.96 -7.02
CA ASP A 160 7.25 12.36 -7.26
C ASP A 160 7.44 12.68 -8.76
N SER A 161 7.94 11.70 -9.52
CA SER A 161 8.17 11.77 -10.97
C SER A 161 6.95 11.39 -11.80
N TRP A 162 5.75 11.32 -11.21
CA TRP A 162 4.56 10.79 -11.85
C TRP A 162 4.26 11.38 -13.22
N GLN A 163 4.09 10.50 -14.19
CA GLN A 163 3.53 10.77 -15.50
C GLN A 163 2.45 9.73 -15.78
N CYS A 164 1.22 10.19 -16.04
CA CYS A 164 0.11 9.28 -16.30
C CYS A 164 0.34 8.53 -17.63
N PRO A 165 0.24 7.20 -17.67
CA PRO A 165 0.36 6.44 -18.90
C PRO A 165 -0.62 6.92 -19.97
N LYS A 166 -0.17 6.90 -21.23
CA LYS A 166 -0.98 7.34 -22.38
C LYS A 166 -2.28 6.53 -22.47
N GLY A 167 -3.38 7.22 -22.65
CA GLY A 167 -4.72 6.57 -22.79
C GLY A 167 -5.40 6.26 -21.46
N ILE A 168 -4.77 6.54 -20.32
CA ILE A 168 -5.40 6.43 -18.99
C ILE A 168 -5.76 7.83 -18.51
N TYR A 169 -7.02 7.98 -18.09
CA TYR A 169 -7.50 9.17 -17.42
C TYR A 169 -7.52 8.94 -15.90
N MET A 170 -7.01 9.93 -15.14
CA MET A 170 -7.01 9.89 -13.67
C MET A 170 -7.40 11.25 -13.09
N ARG A 171 -8.41 11.26 -12.25
CA ARG A 171 -8.72 12.39 -11.38
C ARG A 171 -7.91 12.27 -10.11
N THR A 172 -7.09 13.26 -9.82
CA THR A 172 -6.21 13.29 -8.64
C THR A 172 -6.75 14.25 -7.60
N GLY A 173 -6.35 14.05 -6.35
CA GLY A 173 -6.71 14.89 -5.21
C GLY A 173 -7.94 14.40 -4.43
N PRO A 174 -8.47 15.26 -3.55
CA PRO A 174 -9.70 14.99 -2.82
C PRO A 174 -10.85 14.74 -3.80
N LYS A 175 -11.75 13.85 -3.42
CA LYS A 175 -12.92 13.55 -4.25
C LYS A 175 -13.88 14.74 -4.25
N GLU A 176 -14.17 15.27 -5.43
CA GLU A 176 -15.28 16.20 -5.62
C GLU A 176 -16.45 15.49 -6.28
N GLU A 177 -16.24 14.77 -7.36
CA GLU A 177 -17.26 13.97 -8.04
C GLU A 177 -16.63 12.78 -8.77
N GLY A 178 -17.30 11.62 -8.66
CA GLY A 178 -16.90 10.40 -9.35
C GLY A 178 -15.59 9.80 -8.82
N THR A 179 -15.50 8.50 -8.84
CA THR A 179 -14.31 7.73 -8.41
C THR A 179 -13.65 7.14 -9.65
N ASN A 180 -12.32 7.15 -9.70
CA ASN A 180 -11.61 6.43 -10.75
C ASN A 180 -11.89 4.94 -10.66
N VAL A 181 -12.00 4.26 -11.82
CA VAL A 181 -12.22 2.82 -11.89
C VAL A 181 -11.22 2.22 -12.87
N TYR A 182 -10.44 1.25 -12.40
CA TYR A 182 -9.42 0.58 -13.19
C TYR A 182 -9.57 -0.93 -13.08
N ASN A 183 -9.58 -1.60 -14.24
CA ASN A 183 -9.44 -3.06 -14.34
C ASN A 183 -7.97 -3.48 -14.21
N GLU A 184 -7.68 -4.77 -14.26
CA GLU A 184 -6.34 -5.32 -14.12
C GLU A 184 -5.36 -4.76 -15.14
N GLU A 185 -5.76 -4.67 -16.43
CA GLU A 185 -4.89 -4.17 -17.50
C GLU A 185 -4.46 -2.72 -17.29
N ARG A 186 -5.41 -1.84 -16.94
CA ARG A 186 -5.13 -0.43 -16.66
C ARG A 186 -4.33 -0.25 -15.37
N TRP A 187 -4.67 -1.07 -14.36
CA TRP A 187 -3.91 -1.05 -13.11
C TRP A 187 -2.45 -1.46 -13.32
N ALA A 188 -2.18 -2.51 -14.07
CA ALA A 188 -0.83 -2.95 -14.39
C ALA A 188 0.01 -1.84 -15.05
N GLN A 189 -0.58 -1.02 -15.92
CA GLN A 189 0.10 0.13 -16.52
C GLN A 189 0.40 1.23 -15.49
N LEU A 190 -0.54 1.52 -14.58
CA LEU A 190 -0.34 2.50 -13.50
C LEU A 190 0.73 2.02 -12.52
N GLU A 191 0.69 0.75 -12.15
CA GLU A 191 1.64 0.12 -11.25
C GLU A 191 3.06 0.10 -11.84
N ALA A 192 3.21 -0.26 -13.12
CA ALA A 192 4.48 -0.19 -13.84
C ALA A 192 5.04 1.23 -13.91
N ALA A 193 4.18 2.25 -13.96
CA ALA A 193 4.55 3.66 -13.86
C ALA A 193 4.87 4.12 -12.42
N GLY A 194 4.88 3.20 -11.46
CA GLY A 194 5.27 3.43 -10.07
C GLY A 194 4.13 3.81 -9.12
N ALA A 195 2.86 3.68 -9.54
CA ALA A 195 1.73 3.90 -8.64
C ALA A 195 1.67 2.82 -7.55
N VAL A 196 1.29 3.24 -6.34
CA VAL A 196 1.08 2.36 -5.19
C VAL A 196 -0.39 2.41 -4.80
N PHE A 197 -1.01 1.23 -4.59
CA PHE A 197 -2.39 1.12 -4.16
C PHE A 197 -2.48 0.67 -2.71
N LEU A 198 -3.27 1.39 -1.93
CA LEU A 198 -3.62 1.06 -0.54
C LEU A 198 -5.11 0.65 -0.52
N PRO A 199 -5.42 -0.65 -0.57
CA PRO A 199 -6.80 -1.13 -0.57
C PRO A 199 -7.50 -0.83 0.76
N ALA A 200 -8.80 -0.55 0.67
CA ALA A 200 -9.67 -0.52 1.82
C ALA A 200 -9.83 -1.93 2.38
N GLU A 201 -9.70 -2.04 3.70
CA GLU A 201 -9.86 -3.27 4.45
C GLU A 201 -10.77 -3.07 5.66
N HIS A 202 -11.28 -4.18 6.18
CA HIS A 202 -11.93 -4.21 7.49
C HIS A 202 -10.93 -3.85 8.58
N LYS A 203 -11.42 -3.66 9.80
CA LYS A 203 -10.61 -3.59 11.03
C LYS A 203 -10.84 -4.86 11.85
N ARG A 204 -9.92 -5.16 12.74
CA ARG A 204 -10.06 -6.23 13.71
C ARG A 204 -10.23 -5.64 15.12
N MET A 205 -11.14 -6.20 15.89
CA MET A 205 -11.31 -5.90 17.31
C MET A 205 -11.30 -7.23 18.10
N GLY A 206 -10.27 -7.45 18.93
CA GLY A 206 -10.03 -8.76 19.52
C GLY A 206 -9.85 -9.81 18.40
N THR A 207 -10.67 -10.81 18.37
CA THR A 207 -10.68 -11.89 17.37
C THR A 207 -11.68 -11.67 16.23
N GLU A 208 -12.43 -10.58 16.24
CA GLU A 208 -13.48 -10.31 15.28
C GLU A 208 -13.05 -9.29 14.23
N THR A 209 -13.50 -9.48 12.99
CA THR A 209 -13.33 -8.51 11.91
C THR A 209 -14.58 -7.65 11.81
N VAL A 210 -14.41 -6.34 11.83
CA VAL A 210 -15.49 -5.36 11.84
C VAL A 210 -15.35 -4.34 10.72
N GLY A 211 -16.46 -3.74 10.29
CA GLY A 211 -16.50 -2.71 9.26
C GLY A 211 -16.93 -3.24 7.89
N SER A 212 -17.08 -2.33 6.94
CA SER A 212 -17.62 -2.61 5.61
C SER A 212 -16.58 -2.70 4.48
N GLY A 213 -15.28 -2.53 4.81
CA GLY A 213 -14.24 -2.41 3.76
C GLY A 213 -14.35 -1.14 2.90
N GLY A 214 -15.14 -0.15 3.32
CA GLY A 214 -15.33 1.11 2.59
C GLY A 214 -14.30 2.21 2.91
N ALA A 215 -13.31 1.94 3.76
CA ALA A 215 -12.25 2.86 4.12
C ALA A 215 -10.92 2.15 4.31
N CYS A 216 -9.81 2.84 4.02
CA CYS A 216 -8.48 2.32 4.30
C CYS A 216 -8.06 2.72 5.72
N HIS A 217 -7.46 1.80 6.45
CA HIS A 217 -6.94 2.01 7.79
C HIS A 217 -5.52 1.47 7.86
N TYR A 218 -4.54 2.36 7.91
CA TYR A 218 -3.13 1.99 7.93
C TYR A 218 -2.44 2.52 9.18
N TRP A 219 -1.86 1.63 9.98
CA TRP A 219 -1.07 2.05 11.12
C TRP A 219 0.13 2.91 10.71
N THR A 220 0.41 3.93 11.51
CA THR A 220 1.66 4.69 11.46
C THR A 220 2.57 4.26 12.62
N SER A 221 3.84 4.63 12.58
CA SER A 221 4.76 4.42 13.72
C SER A 221 4.50 5.39 14.90
N THR A 222 3.55 6.30 14.78
CA THR A 222 3.34 7.39 15.74
C THR A 222 2.38 7.00 16.86
N ASN A 223 2.88 7.09 18.09
CA ASN A 223 2.07 6.95 19.31
C ASN A 223 1.22 8.21 19.55
N ASN A 224 0.01 8.06 20.07
CA ASN A 224 -0.76 9.19 20.59
C ASN A 224 -0.25 9.57 21.98
N ARG A 225 0.58 10.64 22.06
CA ARG A 225 1.20 11.09 23.31
C ARG A 225 0.19 11.56 24.37
N LYS A 226 -1.04 11.90 23.97
CA LYS A 226 -2.09 12.38 24.88
C LYS A 226 -2.90 11.25 25.49
N LYS A 227 -2.93 10.08 24.81
CA LYS A 227 -3.69 8.91 25.22
C LYS A 227 -2.80 7.68 25.05
N GLY A 228 -2.28 7.17 26.15
CA GLY A 228 -1.27 6.12 26.20
C GLY A 228 -1.70 4.79 25.55
N ASP A 229 -3.00 4.54 25.47
CA ASP A 229 -3.63 3.36 24.88
C ASP A 229 -4.02 3.52 23.40
N GLU A 230 -3.85 4.72 22.83
CA GLU A 230 -4.11 5.00 21.42
C GLU A 230 -2.83 5.22 20.61
N ALA A 231 -2.92 4.97 19.31
CA ALA A 231 -1.90 5.32 18.32
C ALA A 231 -2.52 5.96 17.08
N VAL A 232 -1.69 6.60 16.27
CA VAL A 232 -2.14 7.32 15.07
C VAL A 232 -2.16 6.38 13.87
N TYR A 233 -3.21 6.48 13.07
CA TYR A 233 -3.35 5.77 11.81
C TYR A 233 -3.75 6.73 10.67
N LEU A 234 -3.46 6.34 9.44
CA LEU A 234 -3.98 6.96 8.24
C LEU A 234 -5.38 6.40 7.98
N LEU A 235 -6.39 7.27 8.01
CA LEU A 235 -7.73 7.00 7.49
C LEU A 235 -7.84 7.52 6.07
N VAL A 236 -8.29 6.69 5.15
CA VAL A 236 -8.75 7.12 3.83
C VAL A 236 -10.21 6.76 3.70
N ASP A 237 -11.04 7.74 3.92
CA ASP A 237 -12.49 7.67 3.68
C ASP A 237 -12.81 8.14 2.25
N PRO A 238 -14.10 8.13 1.82
CA PRO A 238 -14.47 8.57 0.48
C PRO A 238 -14.18 10.04 0.17
N TYR A 239 -13.74 10.84 1.13
CA TYR A 239 -13.52 12.28 0.92
C TYR A 239 -12.05 12.64 0.78
N LEU A 240 -11.23 12.31 1.79
CA LEU A 240 -9.79 12.64 1.76
C LEU A 240 -8.98 11.80 2.77
N PRO A 241 -7.68 11.62 2.50
CA PRO A 241 -6.78 11.02 3.46
C PRO A 241 -6.58 11.94 4.68
N GLN A 242 -6.64 11.38 5.89
CA GLN A 242 -6.47 12.12 7.13
C GLN A 242 -5.85 11.27 8.25
N ALA A 243 -5.13 11.90 9.17
CA ALA A 243 -4.65 11.25 10.38
C ALA A 243 -5.77 11.17 11.44
N ARG A 244 -5.90 10.02 12.07
CA ARG A 244 -6.84 9.75 13.18
C ARG A 244 -6.14 8.94 14.24
N SER A 245 -6.72 8.82 15.43
CA SER A 245 -6.24 7.91 16.46
C SER A 245 -7.29 6.86 16.82
N ALA A 246 -6.81 5.71 17.25
CA ALA A 246 -7.62 4.60 17.72
C ALA A 246 -6.87 3.81 18.78
N SER A 247 -7.59 2.97 19.53
CA SER A 247 -6.97 2.03 20.45
C SER A 247 -5.91 1.20 19.72
N LYS A 248 -4.73 1.06 20.32
CA LYS A 248 -3.63 0.22 19.83
C LYS A 248 -4.04 -1.23 19.61
N ALA A 249 -5.07 -1.69 20.30
CA ALA A 249 -5.65 -3.02 20.16
C ALA A 249 -6.40 -3.24 18.84
N THR A 250 -6.77 -2.15 18.14
CA THR A 250 -7.46 -2.26 16.86
C THR A 250 -6.51 -2.86 15.81
N GLY A 251 -6.91 -3.95 15.17
CA GLY A 251 -6.17 -4.51 14.06
C GLY A 251 -6.39 -3.71 12.77
N MET A 252 -5.31 -3.19 12.19
CA MET A 252 -5.34 -2.43 10.93
C MET A 252 -4.22 -2.90 10.01
N SER A 253 -4.33 -2.52 8.74
CA SER A 253 -3.31 -2.82 7.73
C SER A 253 -1.98 -2.12 8.01
N VAL A 254 -0.91 -2.73 7.49
CA VAL A 254 0.45 -2.20 7.54
C VAL A 254 1.04 -2.19 6.14
N ARG A 255 1.52 -1.04 5.70
CA ARG A 255 2.28 -0.88 4.47
C ARG A 255 3.67 -0.34 4.81
N LEU A 256 4.68 -1.16 4.62
CA LEU A 256 6.06 -0.80 4.92
C LEU A 256 6.72 -0.05 3.77
N VAL A 257 7.79 0.65 4.10
CA VAL A 257 8.65 1.38 3.17
C VAL A 257 10.12 1.11 3.47
N GLN A 258 10.97 1.35 2.47
CA GLN A 258 12.43 1.47 2.63
C GLN A 258 12.88 2.84 2.15
N GLU A 259 13.88 3.39 2.84
CA GLU A 259 14.53 4.64 2.41
C GLU A 259 15.32 4.43 1.13
N VAL A 260 15.33 5.44 0.28
CA VAL A 260 16.19 5.51 -0.91
C VAL A 260 17.15 6.68 -0.77
N ASP A 261 18.35 6.50 -1.33
CA ASP A 261 19.39 7.54 -1.35
C ASP A 261 19.01 8.69 -2.27
#